data_baa444eb1f48b1e5b62f48753557e032
#
_entry.id   baa444eb1f48b1e5b62f48753557e032
#
_cell.length_a   1.000
_cell.length_b   1.000
_cell.length_c   1.000
_cell.angle_alpha   90.00
_cell.angle_beta   90.00
_cell.angle_gamma   90.00
#
_symmetry.space_group_name_H-M   'P 1'
#
loop_
_entity.id
_entity.type
_entity.pdbx_description
1 polymer ?
#
loop_
_entity_poly.entity_id
_entity_poly.type
_entity_poly.pdbx_seq_one_letter_code
_entity_poly.pdbx_strand_id
1 'polypeptide(L)'
;PCFFKIELKNNIPKKYLNTSARNIKNKKKVFFFKKYIKNSNILNLNDNLIAAIITPDKDIIEDSNDYAPAYLIYSNYEKILNWNRSLRFALAVCTLKNKFKNEI
;
A
#
# COMPACT_ATOMS: atom_id res chain seq x y z
N PRO A 1 -3.80 9.08 6.94
CA PRO A 1 -2.74 8.05 7.00
C PRO A 1 -1.99 7.96 5.68
N CYS A 2 -0.76 7.45 5.72
CA CYS A 2 -0.01 7.29 4.48
C CYS A 2 -0.24 5.94 3.79
N PHE A 3 -0.90 5.00 4.45
CA PHE A 3 -1.28 3.73 3.83
C PHE A 3 -2.44 3.06 4.58
N PHE A 4 -3.06 2.08 3.92
CA PHE A 4 -4.01 1.14 4.51
C PHE A 4 -3.59 -0.28 4.19
N LYS A 5 -3.63 -1.17 5.18
CA LYS A 5 -3.51 -2.60 4.92
C LYS A 5 -4.80 -3.09 4.28
N ILE A 6 -4.69 -3.76 3.13
CA ILE A 6 -5.83 -4.19 2.33
C ILE A 6 -5.81 -5.69 2.07
N GLU A 7 -6.99 -6.23 1.78
CA GLU A 7 -7.17 -7.60 1.32
C GLU A 7 -7.58 -7.58 -0.15
N LEU A 8 -6.79 -8.18 -1.02
CA LEU A 8 -6.99 -8.14 -2.45
C LEU A 8 -7.77 -9.35 -2.96
N LYS A 9 -8.63 -9.09 -3.95
CA LYS A 9 -9.25 -10.16 -4.75
C LYS A 9 -8.24 -10.69 -5.74
N ASN A 10 -8.36 -11.98 -6.09
CA ASN A 10 -7.42 -12.66 -6.97
C ASN A 10 -7.49 -12.20 -8.44
N ASN A 11 -8.52 -11.46 -8.80
CA ASN A 11 -8.70 -10.99 -10.18
C ASN A 11 -8.00 -9.66 -10.48
N ILE A 12 -7.27 -9.08 -9.53
CA ILE A 12 -6.52 -7.86 -9.80
C ILE A 12 -5.35 -8.19 -10.75
N PRO A 13 -5.16 -7.40 -11.83
CA PRO A 13 -3.99 -7.59 -12.69
C PRO A 13 -2.69 -7.39 -11.93
N LYS A 14 -1.74 -8.30 -12.12
CA LYS A 14 -0.46 -8.27 -11.38
C LYS A 14 0.37 -7.02 -11.64
N LYS A 15 0.14 -6.33 -12.77
CA LYS A 15 0.85 -5.07 -13.07
C LYS A 15 0.61 -3.97 -12.04
N TYR A 16 -0.47 -4.06 -11.26
CA TYR A 16 -0.78 -3.09 -10.20
C TYR A 16 -0.09 -3.40 -8.88
N LEU A 17 0.56 -4.56 -8.76
CA LEU A 17 1.23 -4.99 -7.54
C LEU A 17 2.70 -4.60 -7.60
N ASN A 18 3.07 -3.56 -6.84
CA ASN A 18 4.45 -3.08 -6.78
C ASN A 18 5.24 -3.87 -5.74
N THR A 19 6.29 -4.54 -6.18
CA THR A 19 7.19 -5.32 -5.32
C THR A 19 8.54 -4.63 -5.12
N SER A 20 8.82 -3.58 -5.91
CA SER A 20 10.08 -2.86 -5.88
C SER A 20 9.89 -1.44 -5.37
N ALA A 21 10.82 -1.01 -4.51
CA ALA A 21 10.85 0.35 -3.99
C ALA A 21 11.36 1.38 -5.01
N ARG A 22 11.98 0.95 -6.09
CA ARG A 22 12.68 1.87 -7.01
C ARG A 22 11.74 2.74 -7.81
N ASN A 23 10.57 2.22 -8.15
CA ASN A 23 9.63 2.96 -8.98
C ASN A 23 8.22 2.43 -8.75
N ILE A 24 7.41 3.20 -8.05
CA ILE A 24 6.01 2.85 -7.83
C ILE A 24 5.24 3.17 -9.10
N LYS A 25 4.69 2.16 -9.73
CA LYS A 25 4.03 2.22 -11.04
C LYS A 25 2.52 2.01 -10.94
N ASN A 26 1.83 2.40 -12.02
CA ASN A 26 0.40 2.10 -12.21
C ASN A 26 -0.48 2.68 -11.11
N LYS A 27 -0.23 3.93 -10.77
CA LYS A 27 -1.07 4.69 -9.84
C LYS A 27 -2.43 4.96 -10.46
N LYS A 28 -3.47 4.83 -9.64
CA LYS A 28 -4.85 5.13 -10.02
C LYS A 28 -5.55 5.79 -8.85
N LYS A 29 -6.71 6.38 -9.09
CA LYS A 29 -7.57 6.83 -7.99
C LYS A 29 -8.02 5.62 -7.16
N VAL A 30 -8.21 5.84 -5.87
CA VAL A 30 -8.71 4.80 -4.96
C VAL A 30 -9.99 4.16 -5.49
N PHE A 31 -10.87 4.95 -6.09
CA PHE A 31 -12.10 4.46 -6.71
C PHE A 31 -11.84 3.29 -7.66
N PHE A 32 -10.78 3.38 -8.47
CA PHE A 32 -10.41 2.31 -9.41
C PHE A 32 -10.06 1.01 -8.70
N PHE A 33 -9.35 1.10 -7.58
CA PHE A 33 -8.89 -0.09 -6.85
C PHE A 33 -9.97 -0.74 -5.98
N LYS A 34 -11.02 -0.01 -5.60
CA LYS A 34 -12.05 -0.52 -4.67
C LYS A 34 -12.66 -1.85 -5.11
N LYS A 35 -12.88 -2.03 -6.41
CA LYS A 35 -13.45 -3.28 -6.94
C LYS A 35 -12.56 -4.51 -6.70
N TYR A 36 -11.28 -4.30 -6.42
CA TYR A 36 -10.31 -5.35 -6.16
C TYR A 36 -9.98 -5.52 -4.67
N ILE A 37 -10.57 -4.71 -3.81
CA ILE A 37 -10.28 -4.72 -2.37
C ILE A 37 -11.45 -5.35 -1.64
N LYS A 38 -11.20 -6.51 -0.98
CA LYS A 38 -12.26 -7.26 -0.26
C LYS A 38 -12.81 -6.49 0.93
N ASN A 39 -11.93 -5.79 1.67
CA ASN A 39 -12.29 -5.10 2.89
C ASN A 39 -12.55 -3.59 2.70
N SER A 40 -12.86 -3.18 1.48
CA SER A 40 -13.10 -1.75 1.18
C SER A 40 -14.25 -1.14 1.99
N ASN A 41 -15.24 -1.95 2.37
CA ASN A 41 -16.41 -1.49 3.13
C ASN A 41 -16.09 -1.01 4.55
N ILE A 42 -15.03 -1.57 5.15
CA ILE A 42 -14.65 -1.27 6.54
C ILE A 42 -13.52 -0.24 6.60
N LEU A 43 -12.93 0.11 5.48
CA LEU A 43 -11.87 1.11 5.40
C LEU A 43 -12.44 2.46 5.02
N ASN A 44 -11.98 3.51 5.69
CA ASN A 44 -12.38 4.88 5.38
C ASN A 44 -11.53 5.43 4.23
N LEU A 45 -11.82 4.97 3.01
CA LEU A 45 -11.06 5.31 1.82
C LEU A 45 -11.63 6.55 1.13
N ASN A 46 -10.74 7.44 0.68
CA ASN A 46 -11.12 8.60 -0.12
C ASN A 46 -10.96 8.26 -1.60
N ASP A 47 -12.07 8.14 -2.31
CA ASP A 47 -12.14 7.71 -3.72
C ASP A 47 -11.33 8.58 -4.68
N ASN A 48 -11.12 9.85 -4.34
CA ASN A 48 -10.49 10.82 -5.24
C ASN A 48 -8.97 10.88 -5.11
N LEU A 49 -8.40 10.27 -4.08
CA LEU A 49 -6.95 10.25 -3.89
C LEU A 49 -6.26 9.31 -4.86
N ILE A 50 -5.09 9.72 -5.32
CA ILE A 50 -4.22 8.87 -6.13
C ILE A 50 -3.48 7.91 -5.19
N ALA A 51 -3.48 6.64 -5.56
CA ALA A 51 -2.89 5.57 -4.76
C ALA A 51 -2.17 4.56 -5.64
N ALA A 52 -1.41 3.69 -5.00
CA ALA A 52 -0.82 2.52 -5.62
C ALA A 52 -0.87 1.36 -4.63
N ILE A 53 -0.64 0.15 -5.12
CA ILE A 53 -0.63 -1.05 -4.29
C ILE A 53 0.79 -1.59 -4.21
N ILE A 54 1.24 -1.91 -3.00
CA ILE A 54 2.52 -2.58 -2.77
C ILE A 54 2.31 -3.92 -2.10
N THR A 55 3.18 -4.88 -2.44
CA THR A 55 3.24 -6.20 -1.80
C THR A 55 4.68 -6.43 -1.35
N PRO A 56 5.07 -5.82 -0.19
CA PRO A 56 6.49 -5.66 0.16
C PRO A 56 7.20 -6.95 0.58
N ASP A 57 6.47 -7.98 0.93
CA ASP A 57 7.05 -9.19 1.53
C ASP A 57 7.17 -10.36 0.57
N LYS A 58 6.92 -10.14 -0.72
CA LYS A 58 6.94 -11.20 -1.72
C LYS A 58 8.25 -11.98 -1.76
N ASP A 59 9.37 -11.28 -1.59
CA ASP A 59 10.70 -11.88 -1.69
C ASP A 59 11.25 -12.37 -0.35
N ILE A 60 10.54 -12.11 0.77
CA ILE A 60 11.07 -12.34 2.13
C ILE A 60 10.32 -13.46 2.85
N ILE A 61 9.01 -13.57 2.62
CA ILE A 61 8.17 -14.54 3.29
C ILE A 61 7.81 -15.64 2.30
N GLU A 62 8.34 -16.86 2.52
CA GLU A 62 8.12 -18.01 1.64
C GLU A 62 6.63 -18.31 1.41
N ASP A 63 5.81 -18.12 2.44
CA ASP A 63 4.38 -18.41 2.38
C ASP A 63 3.54 -17.23 1.91
N SER A 64 4.16 -16.09 1.58
CA SER A 64 3.40 -14.98 1.02
C SER A 64 2.98 -15.30 -0.41
N ASN A 65 1.70 -15.13 -0.70
CA ASN A 65 1.22 -15.24 -2.07
C ASN A 65 1.33 -13.87 -2.77
N ASP A 66 1.04 -13.83 -4.07
CA ASP A 66 1.17 -12.59 -4.86
C ASP A 66 0.25 -11.47 -4.36
N TYR A 67 -0.76 -11.77 -3.55
CA TYR A 67 -1.81 -10.85 -3.16
C TYR A 67 -1.77 -10.46 -1.67
N ALA A 68 -0.88 -11.03 -0.89
CA ALA A 68 -0.81 -10.76 0.55
C ALA A 68 0.61 -10.94 1.09
N PRO A 69 1.04 -10.10 2.05
CA PRO A 69 0.32 -8.92 2.52
C PRO A 69 0.33 -7.79 1.49
N ALA A 70 -0.71 -6.99 1.46
CA ALA A 70 -0.84 -5.90 0.51
C ALA A 70 -1.25 -4.60 1.21
N TYR A 71 -0.80 -3.48 0.66
CA TYR A 71 -1.05 -2.15 1.21
C TYR A 71 -1.41 -1.17 0.10
N LEU A 72 -2.42 -0.35 0.36
CA LEU A 72 -2.76 0.78 -0.48
C LEU A 72 -2.00 1.99 0.05
N ILE A 73 -1.13 2.58 -0.77
CA ILE A 73 -0.24 3.66 -0.36
C ILE A 73 -0.60 4.98 -1.06
N TYR A 74 -0.31 6.08 -0.38
CA TYR A 74 -0.54 7.44 -0.86
C TYR A 74 0.77 8.21 -1.00
N SER A 75 0.67 9.47 -1.43
CA SER A 75 1.85 10.31 -1.71
C SER A 75 2.81 10.46 -0.51
N ASN A 76 2.28 10.50 0.72
CA ASN A 76 3.12 10.61 1.91
C ASN A 76 4.06 9.42 2.07
N TYR A 77 3.59 8.23 1.72
CA TYR A 77 4.41 7.03 1.71
C TYR A 77 5.56 7.15 0.70
N GLU A 78 5.27 7.65 -0.49
CA GLU A 78 6.28 7.83 -1.54
C GLU A 78 7.35 8.84 -1.15
N LYS A 79 6.99 9.89 -0.42
CA LYS A 79 7.97 10.88 0.09
C LYS A 79 8.97 10.22 1.02
N ILE A 80 8.52 9.34 1.90
CA ILE A 80 9.39 8.58 2.80
C ILE A 80 10.26 7.62 1.98
N LEU A 81 9.68 6.97 0.99
CA LEU A 81 10.37 6.03 0.12
C LEU A 81 11.49 6.69 -0.69
N ASN A 82 11.35 7.97 -1.04
CA ASN A 82 12.40 8.71 -1.71
C ASN A 82 13.64 8.91 -0.83
N TRP A 83 13.46 8.93 0.46
CA TRP A 83 14.52 9.02 1.45
C TRP A 83 15.29 7.71 1.59
N ASN A 84 14.54 6.61 1.68
CA ASN A 84 15.09 5.29 1.86
C ASN A 84 14.28 4.32 1.00
N ARG A 85 14.94 3.71 0.02
CA ARG A 85 14.32 2.84 -0.99
C ARG A 85 13.99 1.45 -0.43
N SER A 86 13.41 1.40 0.77
CA SER A 86 12.94 0.17 1.40
C SER A 86 11.45 0.25 1.66
N LEU A 87 10.67 -0.65 1.08
CA LEU A 87 9.23 -0.69 1.29
C LEU A 87 8.90 -0.92 2.76
N ARG A 88 9.62 -1.81 3.44
CA ARG A 88 9.40 -2.09 4.85
C ARG A 88 9.76 -0.92 5.76
N PHE A 89 10.85 -0.23 5.44
CA PHE A 89 11.25 0.97 6.21
C PHE A 89 10.17 2.04 6.13
N ALA A 90 9.65 2.29 4.94
CA ALA A 90 8.61 3.30 4.76
C ALA A 90 7.33 2.92 5.51
N LEU A 91 6.94 1.64 5.52
CA LEU A 91 5.81 1.17 6.31
C LEU A 91 6.03 1.42 7.81
N ALA A 92 7.22 1.13 8.32
CA ALA A 92 7.56 1.33 9.72
C ALA A 92 7.49 2.81 10.11
N VAL A 93 8.06 3.69 9.29
CA VAL A 93 8.02 5.14 9.54
C VAL A 93 6.59 5.67 9.52
N CYS A 94 5.79 5.25 8.54
CA CYS A 94 4.38 5.65 8.47
C CYS A 94 3.59 5.18 9.69
N THR A 95 3.85 3.97 10.17
CA THR A 95 3.20 3.43 11.38
C THR A 95 3.53 4.27 12.60
N LEU A 96 4.81 4.60 12.79
CA LEU A 96 5.24 5.45 13.89
C LEU A 96 4.62 6.85 13.82
N LYS A 97 4.60 7.45 12.63
CA LYS A 97 4.01 8.77 12.42
C LYS A 97 2.53 8.78 12.78
N ASN A 98 1.78 7.78 12.38
CA ASN A 98 0.36 7.66 12.70
C ASN A 98 0.16 7.48 14.20
N LYS A 99 1.01 6.71 14.87
CA LYS A 99 0.96 6.49 16.32
C LYS A 99 1.17 7.78 17.08
N PHE A 100 2.19 8.56 16.74
CA PHE A 100 2.45 9.85 17.39
C PHE A 100 1.29 10.83 17.19
N LYS A 101 0.70 10.84 16.01
CA LYS A 101 -0.44 11.70 15.71
C LYS A 101 -1.64 11.41 16.61
N ASN A 102 -1.84 10.15 16.97
CA ASN A 102 -2.95 9.71 17.81
C ASN A 102 -2.69 9.92 19.31
N GLU A 103 -1.45 10.06 19.72
CA GLU A 103 -1.08 10.27 21.13
C GLU A 103 -1.05 11.75 21.53
N ILE A 104 -1.11 12.63 20.56
CA ILE A 104 -1.17 14.08 20.79
C ILE A 104 -2.61 14.57 20.70
#